data_ece466536cf6c09b2854bcaf13f97b09
#
_entry.id   ece466536cf6c09b2854bcaf13f97b09
#
_cell.length_a   1.000
_cell.length_b   1.000
_cell.length_c   1.000
_cell.angle_alpha   90.00
_cell.angle_beta   90.00
_cell.angle_gamma   90.00
#
_symmetry.space_group_name_H-M   'P 1'
#
loop_
_entity.id
_entity.type
_entity.pdbx_description
1 polymer ?
#
loop_
_entity_poly.entity_id
_entity_poly.type
_entity_poly.pdbx_seq_one_letter_code
_entity_poly.pdbx_strand_id
1 'polypeptide(L)' 'GITLCGAEWCSDCRRTKKQLDGLGIDYTYVDLVAEPNAIEVAREISGRTQIPVVLYPDATHQVEPSNLDVEAKLRALELI' A
#
# COMPACT_ATOMS: atom_id res chain seq x y z
N GLY A 1 7.40 -7.74 5.72
CA GLY A 1 6.47 -7.86 4.63
C GLY A 1 5.92 -6.54 4.14
N ILE A 2 5.02 -6.60 3.19
CA ILE A 2 4.36 -5.43 2.61
C ILE A 2 3.08 -5.16 3.38
N THR A 3 2.78 -3.89 3.63
CA THR A 3 1.51 -3.46 4.23
C THR A 3 0.84 -2.46 3.29
N LEU A 4 -0.42 -2.71 2.96
CA LEU A 4 -1.24 -1.82 2.15
C LEU A 4 -2.30 -1.17 3.04
N CYS A 5 -2.23 0.14 3.17
CA CYS A 5 -3.23 0.92 3.93
C CYS A 5 -4.18 1.59 2.94
N GLY A 6 -5.46 1.35 3.09
CA GLY A 6 -6.44 1.89 2.16
C GLY A 6 -7.87 1.74 2.62
N ALA A 7 -8.80 1.91 1.69
CA ALA A 7 -10.24 1.77 1.94
C ALA A 7 -10.91 1.16 0.72
N GLU A 8 -11.97 0.39 0.96
CA GLU A 8 -12.67 -0.32 -0.12
C GLU A 8 -13.42 0.64 -1.07
N TRP A 9 -13.78 1.83 -0.62
CA TRP A 9 -14.41 2.84 -1.48
C TRP A 9 -13.43 3.52 -2.43
N CYS A 10 -12.14 3.41 -2.17
CA CYS A 10 -11.08 4.05 -2.96
C CYS A 10 -10.71 3.18 -4.16
N SER A 11 -10.93 3.70 -5.37
CA SER A 11 -10.63 2.94 -6.60
C SER A 11 -9.13 2.65 -6.75
N ASP A 12 -8.28 3.60 -6.37
CA ASP A 12 -6.83 3.43 -6.43
C ASP A 12 -6.35 2.37 -5.44
N CYS A 13 -6.97 2.31 -4.27
CA CYS A 13 -6.68 1.28 -3.27
C CYS A 13 -7.03 -0.12 -3.80
N ARG A 14 -8.22 -0.24 -4.43
CA ARG A 14 -8.66 -1.50 -5.03
C ARG A 14 -7.75 -1.92 -6.18
N ARG A 15 -7.29 -0.97 -6.98
CA ARG A 15 -6.36 -1.23 -8.09
C ARG A 15 -5.04 -1.82 -7.57
N THR A 16 -4.45 -1.20 -6.55
CA THR A 16 -3.19 -1.68 -5.95
C THR A 16 -3.37 -3.05 -5.31
N LYS A 17 -4.47 -3.24 -4.59
CA LYS A 17 -4.80 -4.53 -3.97
C LYS A 17 -4.90 -5.63 -5.02
N LYS A 18 -5.61 -5.36 -6.12
CA LYS A 18 -5.76 -6.30 -7.22
C LYS A 18 -4.41 -6.63 -7.87
N GLN A 19 -3.54 -5.64 -8.01
CA GLN A 19 -2.20 -5.85 -8.56
C GLN A 19 -1.38 -6.80 -7.68
N LEU A 20 -1.34 -6.57 -6.38
CA LEU A 20 -0.60 -7.41 -5.45
C LEU A 20 -1.16 -8.83 -5.40
N ASP A 21 -2.49 -8.98 -5.41
CA ASP A 21 -3.15 -10.27 -5.46
C ASP A 21 -2.79 -11.02 -6.75
N GLY A 22 -2.84 -10.32 -7.88
CA GLY A 22 -2.54 -10.92 -9.19
C GLY A 22 -1.08 -11.35 -9.34
N LEU A 23 -0.16 -10.69 -8.65
CA LEU A 23 1.26 -11.04 -8.65
C LEU A 23 1.62 -12.11 -7.61
N GLY A 24 0.64 -12.55 -6.80
CA GLY A 24 0.88 -13.55 -5.76
C GLY A 24 1.72 -13.01 -4.61
N ILE A 25 1.70 -11.70 -4.37
CA ILE A 25 2.47 -11.08 -3.31
C ILE A 25 1.69 -11.16 -2.00
N ASP A 26 2.34 -11.67 -0.95
CA ASP A 26 1.78 -11.65 0.40
C ASP A 26 1.90 -10.24 0.98
N TYR A 27 0.79 -9.73 1.48
CA TYR A 27 0.76 -8.42 2.12
C TYR A 27 -0.30 -8.39 3.22
N THR A 28 -0.14 -7.46 4.15
CA THR A 28 -1.15 -7.18 5.17
C THR A 28 -1.99 -6.00 4.68
N TYR A 29 -3.31 -6.17 4.66
CA TYR A 29 -4.22 -5.08 4.31
C TYR A 29 -4.76 -4.42 5.58
N VAL A 30 -4.58 -3.11 5.68
CA VAL A 30 -5.12 -2.31 6.79
C VAL A 30 -6.25 -1.45 6.23
N ASP A 31 -7.48 -1.78 6.63
CA ASP A 31 -8.67 -1.02 6.23
C ASP A 31 -8.83 0.16 7.19
N LEU A 32 -8.59 1.36 6.67
CA LEU A 32 -8.62 2.59 7.47
C LEU A 32 -10.04 2.97 7.91
N VAL A 33 -11.06 2.44 7.27
CA VAL A 33 -12.46 2.63 7.69
C VAL A 33 -12.78 1.76 8.91
N ALA A 34 -12.33 0.49 8.87
CA ALA A 34 -12.53 -0.44 9.98
C ALA A 34 -11.62 -0.13 11.16
N GLU A 35 -10.44 0.44 10.91
CA GLU A 35 -9.45 0.76 11.93
C GLU A 35 -9.05 2.24 11.88
N PRO A 36 -9.91 3.14 12.40
CA PRO A 36 -9.66 4.59 12.30
C PRO A 36 -8.35 5.05 12.95
N ASN A 37 -7.87 4.34 13.98
CA ASN A 37 -6.59 4.67 14.62
C ASN A 37 -5.40 4.49 13.68
N ALA A 38 -5.53 3.63 12.66
CA ALA A 38 -4.48 3.42 11.67
C ALA A 38 -4.30 4.61 10.73
N ILE A 39 -5.30 5.49 10.62
CA ILE A 39 -5.20 6.73 9.82
C ILE A 39 -4.06 7.59 10.33
N GLU A 40 -3.97 7.77 11.65
CA GLU A 40 -2.90 8.57 12.26
C GLU A 40 -1.53 7.97 12.00
N VAL A 41 -1.42 6.64 12.09
CA VAL A 41 -0.16 5.93 11.84
C VAL A 41 0.27 6.09 10.38
N ALA A 42 -0.64 5.88 9.45
CA ALA A 42 -0.36 6.05 8.02
C ALA A 42 0.05 7.48 7.70
N ARG A 43 -0.61 8.45 8.31
CA ARG A 43 -0.33 9.88 8.14
C ARG A 43 1.05 10.25 8.69
N GLU A 44 1.44 9.72 9.85
CA GLU A 44 2.76 9.95 10.44
C GLU A 44 3.87 9.39 9.54
N ILE A 45 3.66 8.21 8.98
CA ILE A 45 4.65 7.55 8.12
C ILE A 45 4.79 8.27 6.79
N SER A 46 3.67 8.60 6.14
CA SER A 46 3.67 9.19 4.80
C SER A 46 3.79 10.70 4.79
N GLY A 47 3.42 11.35 5.90
CA GLY A 47 3.30 12.80 5.98
C GLY A 47 2.12 13.35 5.18
N ARG A 48 1.20 12.49 4.74
CA ARG A 48 0.07 12.83 3.87
C ARG A 48 -1.20 12.13 4.32
N THR A 49 -2.34 12.59 3.80
CA THR A 49 -3.65 12.00 4.06
C THR A 49 -4.18 11.19 2.87
N GLN A 50 -3.47 11.19 1.75
CA GLN A 50 -3.87 10.44 0.55
C GLN A 50 -3.66 8.94 0.76
N ILE A 51 -4.50 8.15 0.11
CA ILE A 51 -4.44 6.68 0.09
C ILE A 51 -4.49 6.20 -1.37
N PRO A 52 -3.95 5.02 -1.69
CA PRO A 52 -3.35 4.05 -0.77
C PRO A 52 -1.93 4.45 -0.32
N VAL A 53 -1.51 3.92 0.81
CA VAL A 53 -0.13 3.97 1.25
C VAL A 53 0.40 2.54 1.27
N VAL A 54 1.51 2.31 0.58
CA VAL A 54 2.17 1.00 0.54
C VAL A 54 3.47 1.08 1.32
N LEU A 55 3.60 0.23 2.33
CA LEU A 55 4.79 0.15 3.18
C LEU A 55 5.57 -1.11 2.80
N TYR A 56 6.87 -0.93 2.56
CA TYR A 56 7.75 -2.00 2.11
C TYR A 56 8.67 -2.51 3.21
N PRO A 57 9.22 -3.74 3.08
CA PRO A 57 10.07 -4.31 4.13
C PRO A 57 11.41 -3.60 4.32
N ASP A 58 11.83 -2.75 3.37
CA ASP A 58 13.03 -1.95 3.48
C ASP A 58 12.82 -0.60 4.19
N ALA A 59 11.68 -0.44 4.86
CA ALA A 59 11.27 0.77 5.58
C ALA A 59 10.94 1.97 4.67
N THR A 60 10.78 1.75 3.37
CA THR A 60 10.29 2.78 2.45
C THR A 60 8.79 2.68 2.27
N HIS A 61 8.19 3.73 1.71
CA HIS A 61 6.75 3.75 1.42
C HIS A 61 6.46 4.49 0.12
N GLN A 62 5.27 4.24 -0.43
CA GLN A 62 4.75 4.98 -1.59
C GLN A 62 3.32 5.46 -1.26
N VAL A 63 2.99 6.66 -1.71
CA VAL A 63 1.65 7.26 -1.54
C VAL A 63 1.01 7.37 -2.91
N GLU A 64 -0.18 6.81 -3.05
CA GLU A 64 -0.92 6.78 -4.33
C GLU A 64 -0.07 6.28 -5.51
N PRO A 65 0.68 5.17 -5.36
CA PRO A 65 1.56 4.73 -6.43
C PRO A 65 0.75 4.23 -7.63
N SER A 66 1.30 4.46 -8.84
CA SER A 66 0.78 3.81 -10.03
C SER A 66 1.15 2.32 -10.02
N ASN A 67 0.52 1.52 -10.88
CA ASN A 67 0.90 0.12 -11.02
C ASN A 67 2.36 -0.03 -11.46
N LEU A 68 2.85 0.88 -12.29
CA LEU A 68 4.26 0.89 -12.71
C LEU A 68 5.20 1.17 -11.54
N ASP A 69 4.82 2.11 -10.66
CA ASP A 69 5.62 2.44 -9.48
C ASP A 69 5.74 1.23 -8.54
N VAL A 70 4.62 0.54 -8.30
CA VAL A 70 4.59 -0.64 -7.45
C VAL A 70 5.42 -1.77 -8.07
N GLU A 71 5.25 -2.01 -9.37
CA GLU A 71 6.01 -3.04 -10.08
C GLU A 71 7.53 -2.78 -10.00
N ALA A 72 7.95 -1.54 -10.27
CA ALA A 72 9.36 -1.16 -10.20
C ALA A 72 9.93 -1.39 -8.79
N LYS A 73 9.17 -1.06 -7.76
CA LYS A 73 9.60 -1.27 -6.38
C LYS A 73 9.71 -2.76 -6.03
N LEU A 74 8.73 -3.57 -6.46
CA LEU A 74 8.75 -5.01 -6.22
C LEU A 74 9.95 -5.67 -6.92
N ARG A 75 10.30 -5.22 -8.13
CA ARG A 75 11.48 -5.71 -8.84
C ARG A 75 12.76 -5.30 -8.13
N ALA A 76 12.84 -4.06 -7.67
CA ALA A 76 14.01 -3.57 -6.93
C ALA A 76 14.24 -4.35 -5.64
N LEU A 77 13.17 -4.80 -4.99
CA LEU A 77 13.22 -5.63 -3.79
C LEU A 77 13.36 -7.13 -4.09
N GLU A 78 13.40 -7.49 -5.36
CA GLU A 78 13.49 -8.88 -5.81
C GLU A 78 12.31 -9.75 -5.32
N LEU A 79 11.11 -9.15 -5.22
CA LEU A 79 9.90 -9.86 -4.84
C LEU A 79 9.13 -10.40 -6.06
N ILE A 80 9.51 -9.92 -7.23
CA ILE A 80 8.99 -10.44 -8.51
C ILE A 80 10.12 -10.51 -9.54
#